data_d42fa035bf8b58b2a57a3104d76999e7
#
_entry.id   d42fa035bf8b58b2a57a3104d76999e7
#
_cell.length_a   1.000
_cell.length_b   1.000
_cell.length_c   1.000
_cell.angle_alpha   90.00
_cell.angle_beta   90.00
_cell.angle_gamma   90.00
#
_symmetry.space_group_name_H-M   'P 1'
#
loop_
_entity.id
_entity.type
_entity.pdbx_description
1 polymer ?
#
loop_
_entity_poly.entity_id
_entity_poly.type
_entity_poly.pdbx_seq_one_letter_code
_entity_poly.pdbx_strand_id
1 'polypeptide(L)'
;MKNLFLSICAAAVLASCGSMTSASASKVGKAQPALSNTKWTLAETVKGKVPTLNIEGEKITGNAGCNNYFGTATIDPSNGGFIAGQMGSTKMMCNNISVEQNFMDMMGKANKYVITGNTLELYKDNLLLLKFTKSE
;
A
#
# COMPACT_ATOMS: atom_id res chain seq x y z
N MET A 1 -17.51 38.60 59.10
CA MET A 1 -16.07 38.51 58.95
C MET A 1 -15.81 37.16 58.28
N LYS A 2 -15.91 36.98 57.09
CA LYS A 2 -15.38 37.26 55.76
C LYS A 2 -14.02 36.66 55.54
N ASN A 3 -13.97 35.48 55.04
CA ASN A 3 -12.77 35.01 54.36
C ASN A 3 -13.18 34.43 53.00
N LEU A 4 -12.81 35.18 51.99
CA LEU A 4 -12.94 34.93 50.59
C LEU A 4 -11.76 34.03 50.14
N PHE A 5 -11.99 32.77 49.84
CA PHE A 5 -10.96 31.92 49.22
C PHE A 5 -11.13 31.96 47.72
N LEU A 6 -10.19 32.63 47.12
CA LEU A 6 -10.02 32.68 45.66
C LEU A 6 -9.33 31.40 45.22
N SER A 7 -10.07 30.48 44.60
CA SER A 7 -9.52 29.25 44.04
C SER A 7 -9.10 29.51 42.62
N ILE A 8 -7.78 29.52 42.37
CA ILE A 8 -7.18 29.62 41.02
C ILE A 8 -7.12 28.22 40.45
N CYS A 9 -8.04 27.92 39.50
CA CYS A 9 -7.92 26.74 38.68
C CYS A 9 -6.89 26.96 37.58
N ALA A 10 -5.71 26.38 37.74
CA ALA A 10 -4.72 26.30 36.69
C ALA A 10 -5.17 25.23 35.68
N ALA A 11 -5.62 25.65 34.51
CA ALA A 11 -5.90 24.77 33.39
C ALA A 11 -4.57 24.34 32.75
N ALA A 12 -4.15 23.12 33.01
CA ALA A 12 -3.04 22.49 32.28
C ALA A 12 -3.52 22.11 30.89
N VAL A 13 -3.11 22.86 29.89
CA VAL A 13 -3.29 22.49 28.48
C VAL A 13 -2.25 21.44 28.17
N LEU A 14 -2.67 20.17 28.14
CA LEU A 14 -1.86 19.08 27.60
C LEU A 14 -1.87 19.18 26.09
N ALA A 15 -0.78 19.70 25.53
CA ALA A 15 -0.51 19.62 24.10
C ALA A 15 -0.31 18.13 23.74
N SER A 16 -1.37 17.51 23.24
CA SER A 16 -1.30 16.19 22.63
C SER A 16 -0.53 16.32 21.32
N CYS A 17 0.75 15.93 21.31
CA CYS A 17 1.48 15.63 20.10
C CYS A 17 0.82 14.40 19.46
N GLY A 18 -0.11 14.61 18.52
CA GLY A 18 -0.68 13.58 17.71
C GLY A 18 0.42 13.00 16.81
N SER A 19 0.91 11.80 17.14
CA SER A 19 1.67 10.99 16.22
C SER A 19 0.79 10.74 15.02
N MET A 20 1.16 11.26 13.85
CA MET A 20 0.53 10.90 12.58
C MET A 20 0.96 9.47 12.19
N THR A 21 0.45 8.49 12.91
CA THR A 21 0.44 7.11 12.43
C THR A 21 -0.56 7.06 11.30
N SER A 22 -0.08 6.75 10.09
CA SER A 22 -0.95 6.55 8.94
C SER A 22 -2.09 5.60 9.33
N ALA A 23 -3.34 6.02 9.15
CA ALA A 23 -4.52 5.21 9.52
C ALA A 23 -4.54 3.86 8.79
N SER A 24 -3.83 3.75 7.66
CA SER A 24 -3.66 2.51 6.89
C SER A 24 -2.78 1.48 7.60
N ALA A 25 -1.68 1.90 8.26
CA ALA A 25 -0.76 0.99 8.94
C ALA A 25 -1.43 0.18 10.06
N SER A 26 -2.44 0.74 10.74
CA SER A 26 -3.22 0.03 11.77
C SER A 26 -4.12 -1.07 11.23
N LYS A 27 -4.36 -1.11 9.93
CA LYS A 27 -5.19 -2.11 9.24
C LYS A 27 -4.40 -3.31 8.70
N VAL A 28 -3.07 -3.25 8.73
CA VAL A 28 -2.21 -4.35 8.28
C VAL A 28 -2.49 -5.61 9.12
N GLY A 29 -2.68 -6.74 8.45
CA GLY A 29 -3.00 -8.01 9.11
C GLY A 29 -4.46 -8.16 9.58
N LYS A 30 -5.32 -7.20 9.27
CA LYS A 30 -6.78 -7.27 9.49
C LYS A 30 -7.50 -7.71 8.23
N ALA A 31 -8.77 -8.11 8.37
CA ALA A 31 -9.63 -8.41 7.23
C ALA A 31 -9.73 -7.22 6.27
N GLN A 32 -9.67 -7.50 4.98
CA GLN A 32 -9.67 -6.52 3.89
C GLN A 32 -10.76 -6.86 2.86
N PRO A 33 -11.21 -5.88 2.06
CA PRO A 33 -12.01 -6.15 0.88
C PRO A 33 -11.28 -7.07 -0.10
N ALA A 34 -12.03 -7.86 -0.87
CA ALA A 34 -11.47 -8.72 -1.90
C ALA A 34 -10.81 -7.89 -3.01
N LEU A 35 -9.67 -8.39 -3.52
CA LEU A 35 -8.90 -7.77 -4.61
C LEU A 35 -9.28 -8.30 -6.00
N SER A 36 -10.06 -9.39 -6.09
CA SER A 36 -10.40 -10.01 -7.37
C SER A 36 -11.13 -9.05 -8.30
N ASN A 37 -10.77 -9.09 -9.59
CA ASN A 37 -11.33 -8.25 -10.66
C ASN A 37 -11.13 -6.76 -10.43
N THR A 38 -9.93 -6.38 -9.99
CA THR A 38 -9.55 -4.98 -9.75
C THR A 38 -8.34 -4.58 -10.59
N LYS A 39 -8.27 -3.28 -10.89
CA LYS A 39 -7.16 -2.68 -11.64
C LYS A 39 -6.60 -1.49 -10.87
N TRP A 40 -5.29 -1.38 -10.87
CA TRP A 40 -4.56 -0.42 -10.06
C TRP A 40 -3.42 0.22 -10.83
N THR A 41 -3.17 1.50 -10.59
CA THR A 41 -2.03 2.24 -11.13
C THR A 41 -1.17 2.72 -9.98
N LEU A 42 0.16 2.57 -10.08
CA LEU A 42 1.09 3.03 -9.06
C LEU A 42 0.87 4.53 -8.78
N ALA A 43 0.76 4.89 -7.50
CA ALA A 43 0.50 6.27 -7.08
C ALA A 43 1.76 7.15 -7.09
N GLU A 44 2.95 6.54 -7.09
CA GLU A 44 4.21 7.26 -7.14
C GLU A 44 4.53 7.78 -8.53
N THR A 45 5.12 8.98 -8.59
CA THR A 45 5.68 9.51 -9.84
C THR A 45 6.97 8.79 -10.16
N VAL A 46 7.02 8.14 -11.33
CA VAL A 46 8.21 7.44 -11.83
C VAL A 46 8.63 8.02 -13.17
N LYS A 47 9.89 7.80 -13.54
CA LYS A 47 10.38 8.18 -14.87
C LYS A 47 9.88 7.18 -15.90
N GLY A 48 9.17 7.67 -16.91
CA GLY A 48 8.62 6.87 -18.00
C GLY A 48 7.22 6.31 -17.70
N LYS A 49 6.96 5.09 -18.11
CA LYS A 49 5.65 4.46 -17.95
C LYS A 49 5.37 4.10 -16.50
N VAL A 50 4.20 4.47 -16.02
CA VAL A 50 3.78 4.18 -14.65
C VAL A 50 3.38 2.70 -14.53
N PRO A 51 3.90 1.97 -13.54
CA PRO A 51 3.52 0.58 -13.28
C PRO A 51 2.03 0.41 -12.99
N THR A 52 1.49 -0.73 -13.43
CA THR A 52 0.09 -1.12 -13.22
C THR A 52 -0.02 -2.52 -12.62
N LEU A 53 -1.12 -2.80 -11.97
CA LEU A 53 -1.44 -4.11 -11.39
C LEU A 53 -2.91 -4.45 -11.67
N ASN A 54 -3.14 -5.50 -12.44
CA ASN A 54 -4.46 -6.06 -12.67
C ASN A 54 -4.57 -7.40 -11.93
N ILE A 55 -5.67 -7.63 -11.26
CA ILE A 55 -5.91 -8.83 -10.45
C ILE A 55 -7.19 -9.49 -10.93
N GLU A 56 -7.09 -10.73 -11.42
CA GLU A 56 -8.20 -11.57 -11.87
C GLU A 56 -8.15 -12.90 -11.11
N GLY A 57 -8.91 -13.02 -10.03
CA GLY A 57 -8.77 -14.16 -9.12
C GLY A 57 -7.37 -14.16 -8.49
N GLU A 58 -6.61 -15.22 -8.73
CA GLU A 58 -5.22 -15.34 -8.30
C GLU A 58 -4.20 -14.86 -9.36
N LYS A 59 -4.66 -14.56 -10.58
CA LYS A 59 -3.79 -14.09 -11.66
C LYS A 59 -3.48 -12.60 -11.49
N ILE A 60 -2.21 -12.27 -11.60
CA ILE A 60 -1.73 -10.89 -11.62
C ILE A 60 -1.03 -10.58 -12.95
N THR A 61 -1.32 -9.42 -13.50
CA THR A 61 -0.70 -8.93 -14.73
C THR A 61 -0.55 -7.41 -14.68
N GLY A 62 0.28 -6.86 -15.54
CA GLY A 62 0.42 -5.42 -15.68
C GLY A 62 1.67 -5.03 -16.44
N ASN A 63 2.03 -3.77 -16.33
CA ASN A 63 3.30 -3.23 -16.80
C ASN A 63 4.14 -2.82 -15.58
N ALA A 64 5.40 -3.15 -15.58
CA ALA A 64 6.30 -2.87 -14.46
C ALA A 64 7.10 -1.55 -14.64
N GLY A 65 6.73 -0.74 -15.62
CA GLY A 65 7.43 0.49 -15.98
C GLY A 65 8.18 0.40 -17.32
N CYS A 66 8.63 -0.78 -17.71
CA CYS A 66 9.22 -1.10 -19.02
C CYS A 66 8.50 -2.29 -19.63
N ASN A 67 8.67 -3.48 -19.06
CA ASN A 67 8.10 -4.72 -19.55
C ASN A 67 6.72 -5.01 -18.96
N ASN A 68 5.92 -5.75 -19.68
CA ASN A 68 4.73 -6.38 -19.15
C ASN A 68 5.14 -7.57 -18.30
N TYR A 69 4.45 -7.76 -17.18
CA TYR A 69 4.64 -8.90 -16.30
C TYR A 69 3.35 -9.70 -16.14
N PHE A 70 3.50 -10.94 -15.74
CA PHE A 70 2.41 -11.87 -15.46
C PHE A 70 2.84 -12.86 -14.39
N GLY A 71 1.90 -13.34 -13.62
CA GLY A 71 2.14 -14.30 -12.55
C GLY A 71 0.87 -14.61 -11.79
N THR A 72 1.05 -15.16 -10.60
CA THR A 72 -0.03 -15.45 -9.65
C THR A 72 0.26 -14.79 -8.30
N ALA A 73 -0.79 -14.58 -7.53
CA ALA A 73 -0.68 -14.16 -6.13
C ALA A 73 -1.67 -14.96 -5.27
N THR A 74 -1.21 -15.41 -4.13
CA THR A 74 -2.10 -15.94 -3.09
C THR A 74 -2.64 -14.75 -2.30
N ILE A 75 -3.96 -14.56 -2.33
CA ILE A 75 -4.64 -13.42 -1.70
C ILE A 75 -5.64 -13.95 -0.68
N ASP A 76 -5.50 -13.52 0.56
CA ASP A 76 -6.39 -13.89 1.66
C ASP A 76 -7.02 -12.64 2.28
N PRO A 77 -8.28 -12.33 1.92
CA PRO A 77 -8.98 -11.18 2.47
C PRO A 77 -9.22 -11.26 3.98
N SER A 78 -9.25 -12.45 4.56
CA SER A 78 -9.54 -12.63 5.99
C SER A 78 -8.48 -12.01 6.90
N ASN A 79 -7.25 -11.90 6.41
CA ASN A 79 -6.10 -11.35 7.15
C ASN A 79 -5.28 -10.34 6.34
N GLY A 80 -5.78 -9.92 5.16
CA GLY A 80 -5.07 -9.02 4.26
C GLY A 80 -3.78 -9.64 3.69
N GLY A 81 -3.72 -10.96 3.51
CA GLY A 81 -2.56 -11.66 2.93
C GLY A 81 -2.43 -11.39 1.44
N PHE A 82 -1.22 -11.09 0.97
CA PHE A 82 -0.87 -10.94 -0.44
C PHE A 82 0.55 -11.48 -0.68
N ILE A 83 0.67 -12.59 -1.38
CA ILE A 83 1.97 -13.20 -1.68
C ILE A 83 2.04 -13.45 -3.18
N ALA A 84 2.87 -12.68 -3.89
CA ALA A 84 3.16 -12.93 -5.28
C ALA A 84 3.99 -14.22 -5.42
N GLY A 85 3.56 -15.10 -6.33
CA GLY A 85 4.30 -16.28 -6.72
C GLY A 85 5.40 -15.93 -7.74
N GLN A 86 5.79 -16.92 -8.54
CA GLN A 86 6.71 -16.64 -9.65
C GLN A 86 6.08 -15.68 -10.66
N MET A 87 6.82 -14.65 -11.00
CA MET A 87 6.43 -13.67 -12.02
C MET A 87 7.38 -13.77 -13.20
N GLY A 88 6.80 -13.79 -14.41
CA GLY A 88 7.53 -13.64 -15.66
C GLY A 88 7.35 -12.24 -16.23
N SER A 89 8.23 -11.84 -17.12
CA SER A 89 8.12 -10.57 -17.85
C SER A 89 8.66 -10.67 -19.26
N THR A 90 8.24 -9.77 -20.15
CA THR A 90 8.90 -9.53 -21.43
C THR A 90 10.32 -8.99 -21.21
N LYS A 91 11.16 -8.97 -22.23
CA LYS A 91 12.60 -8.68 -22.11
C LYS A 91 13.05 -7.51 -22.99
N MET A 92 12.26 -6.43 -22.99
CA MET A 92 12.69 -5.18 -23.64
C MET A 92 13.72 -4.45 -22.76
N MET A 93 14.62 -3.72 -23.40
CA MET A 93 15.56 -2.81 -22.73
C MET A 93 15.02 -1.39 -22.77
N CYS A 94 14.81 -0.78 -21.61
CA CYS A 94 14.35 0.58 -21.48
C CYS A 94 15.36 1.41 -20.65
N ASN A 95 15.42 2.71 -20.92
CA ASN A 95 16.29 3.62 -20.17
C ASN A 95 15.90 3.74 -18.68
N ASN A 96 14.68 3.35 -18.34
CA ASN A 96 14.13 3.36 -16.98
C ASN A 96 13.99 1.95 -16.37
N ILE A 97 14.83 1.00 -16.78
CA ILE A 97 14.78 -0.40 -16.31
C ILE A 97 14.84 -0.53 -14.77
N SER A 98 15.45 0.44 -14.08
CA SER A 98 15.49 0.48 -12.62
C SER A 98 14.09 0.60 -11.99
N VAL A 99 13.14 1.26 -12.65
CA VAL A 99 11.74 1.35 -12.19
C VAL A 99 11.12 -0.05 -12.15
N GLU A 100 11.31 -0.82 -13.22
CA GLU A 100 10.84 -2.21 -13.29
C GLU A 100 11.48 -3.08 -12.22
N GLN A 101 12.81 -3.02 -12.09
CA GLN A 101 13.54 -3.83 -11.12
C GLN A 101 13.05 -3.57 -9.70
N ASN A 102 12.91 -2.30 -9.31
CA ASN A 102 12.39 -1.91 -8.00
C ASN A 102 10.95 -2.37 -7.79
N PHE A 103 10.09 -2.14 -8.78
CA PHE A 103 8.70 -2.55 -8.71
C PHE A 103 8.53 -4.07 -8.55
N MET A 104 9.22 -4.85 -9.37
CA MET A 104 9.17 -6.32 -9.31
C MET A 104 9.74 -6.86 -8.00
N ASP A 105 10.81 -6.25 -7.48
CA ASP A 105 11.40 -6.60 -6.19
C ASP A 105 10.41 -6.36 -5.04
N MET A 106 9.75 -5.19 -5.00
CA MET A 106 8.76 -4.86 -3.99
C MET A 106 7.52 -5.75 -4.09
N MET A 107 7.03 -6.04 -5.31
CA MET A 107 5.95 -7.00 -5.52
C MET A 107 6.28 -8.38 -4.95
N GLY A 108 7.50 -8.86 -5.19
CA GLY A 108 7.96 -10.16 -4.69
C GLY A 108 8.17 -10.21 -3.17
N LYS A 109 8.42 -9.08 -2.53
CA LYS A 109 8.61 -8.97 -1.06
C LYS A 109 7.32 -8.77 -0.28
N ALA A 110 6.26 -8.26 -0.92
CA ALA A 110 4.99 -7.98 -0.25
C ALA A 110 4.37 -9.24 0.36
N ASN A 111 3.81 -9.12 1.57
CA ASN A 111 3.10 -10.20 2.24
C ASN A 111 1.74 -9.78 2.80
N LYS A 112 1.42 -8.48 2.80
CA LYS A 112 0.15 -7.94 3.26
C LYS A 112 -0.36 -6.85 2.32
N TYR A 113 -1.69 -6.67 2.29
CA TYR A 113 -2.31 -5.55 1.61
C TYR A 113 -3.34 -4.86 2.50
N VAL A 114 -3.57 -3.59 2.21
CA VAL A 114 -4.63 -2.78 2.82
C VAL A 114 -5.35 -2.00 1.73
N ILE A 115 -6.67 -2.01 1.74
CA ILE A 115 -7.51 -1.14 0.91
C ILE A 115 -8.13 -0.06 1.78
N THR A 116 -8.04 1.19 1.31
CA THR A 116 -8.74 2.33 1.91
C THR A 116 -9.32 3.17 0.79
N GLY A 117 -10.65 3.06 0.57
CA GLY A 117 -11.32 3.71 -0.55
C GLY A 117 -10.75 3.25 -1.90
N ASN A 118 -10.23 4.18 -2.68
CA ASN A 118 -9.61 3.93 -3.98
C ASN A 118 -8.09 3.70 -3.92
N THR A 119 -7.55 3.43 -2.74
CA THR A 119 -6.12 3.21 -2.52
C THR A 119 -5.86 1.76 -2.11
N LEU A 120 -4.90 1.13 -2.77
CA LEU A 120 -4.32 -0.16 -2.40
C LEU A 120 -2.88 0.06 -1.94
N GLU A 121 -2.54 -0.47 -0.80
CA GLU A 121 -1.19 -0.45 -0.26
C GLU A 121 -0.69 -1.88 -0.06
N LEU A 122 0.52 -2.17 -0.54
CA LEU A 122 1.20 -3.45 -0.31
C LEU A 122 2.33 -3.27 0.70
N TYR A 123 2.39 -4.18 1.65
CA TYR A 123 3.31 -4.14 2.78
C TYR A 123 4.18 -5.39 2.85
N LYS A 124 5.40 -5.22 3.35
CA LYS A 124 6.18 -6.29 3.97
C LYS A 124 6.07 -6.11 5.47
N ASP A 125 5.36 -7.02 6.15
CA ASP A 125 4.98 -6.88 7.56
C ASP A 125 4.27 -5.52 7.80
N ASN A 126 4.90 -4.57 8.46
CA ASN A 126 4.36 -3.22 8.67
C ASN A 126 5.05 -2.14 7.81
N LEU A 127 5.96 -2.52 6.91
CA LEU A 127 6.66 -1.61 6.01
C LEU A 127 5.88 -1.44 4.71
N LEU A 128 5.43 -0.22 4.42
CA LEU A 128 4.81 0.10 3.13
C LEU A 128 5.84 -0.01 2.00
N LEU A 129 5.54 -0.83 1.00
CA LEU A 129 6.39 -1.03 -0.18
C LEU A 129 5.84 -0.31 -1.41
N LEU A 130 4.56 -0.50 -1.71
CA LEU A 130 3.91 0.03 -2.91
C LEU A 130 2.55 0.59 -2.56
N LYS A 131 2.21 1.72 -3.19
CA LYS A 131 0.91 2.37 -3.08
C LYS A 131 0.31 2.58 -4.46
N PHE A 132 -0.95 2.21 -4.62
CA PHE A 132 -1.68 2.30 -5.87
C PHE A 132 -2.97 3.09 -5.71
N THR A 133 -3.41 3.67 -6.82
CA THR A 133 -4.74 4.24 -6.97
C THR A 133 -5.57 3.34 -7.89
N LYS A 134 -6.84 3.15 -7.57
CA LYS A 134 -7.75 2.33 -8.38
C LYS A 134 -7.88 2.93 -9.77
N SER A 135 -7.72 2.08 -10.79
CA SER A 135 -7.99 2.43 -12.19
C SER A 135 -9.45 2.12 -12.52
N GLU A 136 -10.03 2.92 -13.39
CA GLU A 136 -11.38 2.69 -13.93
C GLU A 136 -11.41 1.50 -14.90
#